data_37b17ac2c1627277b2077aa55f1f4938
#
_entry.id   37b17ac2c1627277b2077aa55f1f4938
#
_cell.length_a   1.000
_cell.length_b   1.000
_cell.length_c   1.000
_cell.angle_alpha   90.00
_cell.angle_beta   90.00
_cell.angle_gamma   90.00
#
_symmetry.space_group_name_H-M   'P 1'
#
loop_
_entity.id
_entity.type
_entity.pdbx_description
1 polymer ?
#
loop_
_entity_poly.entity_id
_entity_poly.type
_entity_poly.pdbx_seq_one_letter_code
_entity_poly.pdbx_strand_id
1 'polypeptide(L)'
;MRRLVLATKNPGKVVEIEDILRSLPIEIVAISAYKDIPEIEENGETFEDNAAHKALATAKATGEVALADDSGLEVDALHGAPGVRSARFAGEDLPRGRERDRANYEKLLSLLKDVEDAERTARFRCVVAIADPYGKVRMSEGVCEGKIAFTPCGCGGFGYDPIFIPHGHTRSFAAMPQDVKNAMSHRARALKAALPLIAEFFQLLR
;
A
#
# COMPACT_ATOMS: atom_id res chain seq x y z
N MET A 1 -14.86 6.12 22.48
CA MET A 1 -13.45 5.79 22.15
C MET A 1 -13.17 6.34 20.78
N ARG A 2 -12.01 6.95 20.51
CA ARG A 2 -11.69 7.52 19.19
C ARG A 2 -11.34 6.37 18.25
N ARG A 3 -12.00 6.29 17.08
CA ARG A 3 -11.82 5.20 16.12
C ARG A 3 -11.23 5.68 14.83
N LEU A 4 -10.28 4.89 14.30
CA LEU A 4 -9.73 5.03 12.97
C LEU A 4 -10.12 3.80 12.15
N VAL A 5 -10.91 3.99 11.10
CA VAL A 5 -11.34 2.90 10.23
C VAL A 5 -10.33 2.71 9.10
N LEU A 6 -9.82 1.50 8.95
CA LEU A 6 -8.94 1.15 7.83
C LEU A 6 -9.77 0.79 6.61
N ALA A 7 -9.72 1.61 5.58
CA ALA A 7 -10.45 1.46 4.32
C ALA A 7 -9.80 0.42 3.39
N THR A 8 -9.45 -0.74 3.92
CA THR A 8 -8.86 -1.84 3.14
C THR A 8 -9.38 -3.19 3.58
N LYS A 9 -9.60 -4.09 2.61
CA LYS A 9 -9.94 -5.51 2.82
C LYS A 9 -8.72 -6.41 2.64
N ASN A 10 -7.54 -5.85 2.33
CA ASN A 10 -6.30 -6.63 2.19
C ASN A 10 -5.71 -6.94 3.57
N PRO A 11 -5.69 -8.21 4.02
CA PRO A 11 -5.23 -8.58 5.36
C PRO A 11 -3.74 -8.26 5.58
N GLY A 12 -2.90 -8.33 4.53
CA GLY A 12 -1.49 -7.96 4.64
C GLY A 12 -1.31 -6.48 4.93
N LYS A 13 -2.11 -5.60 4.29
CA LYS A 13 -2.09 -4.16 4.59
C LYS A 13 -2.59 -3.86 6.00
N VAL A 14 -3.66 -4.54 6.44
CA VAL A 14 -4.22 -4.35 7.80
C VAL A 14 -3.15 -4.62 8.85
N VAL A 15 -2.48 -5.77 8.77
CA VAL A 15 -1.41 -6.16 9.72
C VAL A 15 -0.28 -5.14 9.74
N GLU A 16 0.20 -4.70 8.56
CA GLU A 16 1.27 -3.70 8.47
C GLU A 16 0.86 -2.36 9.09
N ILE A 17 -0.38 -1.90 8.85
CA ILE A 17 -0.88 -0.62 9.36
C ILE A 17 -1.07 -0.69 10.87
N GLU A 18 -1.70 -1.74 11.39
CA GLU A 18 -1.92 -1.96 12.83
C GLU A 18 -0.59 -2.00 13.60
N ASP A 19 0.41 -2.69 13.07
CA ASP A 19 1.73 -2.80 13.69
C ASP A 19 2.43 -1.43 13.80
N ILE A 20 2.33 -0.59 12.77
CA ILE A 20 2.95 0.73 12.75
C ILE A 20 2.20 1.74 13.65
N LEU A 21 0.88 1.67 13.68
CA LEU A 21 0.03 2.61 14.40
C LEU A 21 -0.29 2.18 15.85
N ARG A 22 0.16 1.01 16.30
CA ARG A 22 -0.18 0.41 17.60
C ARG A 22 0.11 1.28 18.83
N SER A 23 1.04 2.24 18.70
CA SER A 23 1.39 3.16 19.79
C SER A 23 0.41 4.33 19.97
N LEU A 24 -0.51 4.53 19.03
CA LEU A 24 -1.48 5.61 19.11
C LEU A 24 -2.61 5.26 20.09
N PRO A 25 -3.09 6.22 20.91
CA PRO A 25 -4.19 6.01 21.86
C PRO A 25 -5.56 6.06 21.17
N ILE A 26 -5.73 5.28 20.09
CA ILE A 26 -6.94 5.19 19.26
C ILE A 26 -7.28 3.72 19.00
N GLU A 27 -8.54 3.43 18.79
CA GLU A 27 -9.00 2.12 18.35
C GLU A 27 -8.88 2.03 16.83
N ILE A 28 -8.15 1.05 16.32
CA ILE A 28 -8.05 0.78 14.89
C ILE A 28 -9.06 -0.31 14.54
N VAL A 29 -9.91 -0.04 13.54
CA VAL A 29 -10.99 -0.94 13.15
C VAL A 29 -10.92 -1.18 11.65
N ALA A 30 -10.85 -2.44 11.23
CA ALA A 30 -10.90 -2.76 9.80
C ALA A 30 -12.31 -2.52 9.23
N ILE A 31 -12.40 -2.06 7.98
CA ILE A 31 -13.70 -1.82 7.30
C ILE A 31 -14.58 -3.09 7.25
N SER A 32 -13.98 -4.27 7.32
CA SER A 32 -14.69 -5.55 7.37
C SER A 32 -15.55 -5.74 8.64
N ALA A 33 -15.32 -4.95 9.70
CA ALA A 33 -16.17 -4.96 10.89
C ALA A 33 -17.52 -4.23 10.69
N TYR A 34 -17.64 -3.44 9.63
CA TYR A 34 -18.87 -2.74 9.27
C TYR A 34 -19.66 -3.55 8.24
N LYS A 35 -20.92 -3.82 8.56
CA LYS A 35 -21.84 -4.47 7.64
C LYS A 35 -22.34 -3.46 6.60
N ASP A 36 -22.64 -3.94 5.40
CA ASP A 36 -23.32 -3.17 4.35
C ASP A 36 -22.53 -1.99 3.74
N ILE A 37 -21.21 -1.94 3.94
CA ILE A 37 -20.37 -0.99 3.19
C ILE A 37 -20.04 -1.61 1.82
N PRO A 38 -20.49 -0.96 0.72
CA PRO A 38 -20.17 -1.45 -0.62
C PRO A 38 -18.66 -1.43 -0.88
N GLU A 39 -18.23 -2.21 -1.84
CA GLU A 39 -16.85 -2.15 -2.30
C GLU A 39 -16.62 -0.78 -2.98
N ILE A 40 -15.57 -0.08 -2.53
CA ILE A 40 -15.21 1.21 -3.07
C ILE A 40 -14.27 0.97 -4.25
N GLU A 41 -14.73 1.34 -5.43
CA GLU A 41 -13.96 1.17 -6.66
C GLU A 41 -12.73 2.09 -6.71
N GLU A 42 -11.64 1.55 -7.26
CA GLU A 42 -10.37 2.27 -7.46
C GLU A 42 -10.23 2.63 -8.95
N ASN A 43 -10.96 3.67 -9.37
CA ASN A 43 -11.02 4.15 -10.75
C ASN A 43 -10.18 5.41 -11.00
N GLY A 44 -9.44 5.88 -10.00
CA GLY A 44 -8.56 7.05 -10.11
C GLY A 44 -7.33 6.78 -10.98
N GLU A 45 -6.83 7.82 -11.60
CA GLU A 45 -5.63 7.78 -12.44
C GLU A 45 -4.34 7.88 -11.63
N THR A 46 -4.44 8.33 -10.37
CA THR A 46 -3.31 8.50 -9.45
C THR A 46 -3.53 7.74 -8.14
N PHE A 47 -2.45 7.47 -7.41
CA PHE A 47 -2.54 6.90 -6.06
C PHE A 47 -3.25 7.86 -5.10
N GLU A 48 -3.05 9.15 -5.28
CA GLU A 48 -3.69 10.22 -4.50
C GLU A 48 -5.21 10.17 -4.64
N ASP A 49 -5.71 10.11 -5.89
CA ASP A 49 -7.15 10.07 -6.17
C ASP A 49 -7.80 8.83 -5.55
N ASN A 50 -7.18 7.66 -5.73
CA ASN A 50 -7.68 6.42 -5.17
C ASN A 50 -7.67 6.41 -3.64
N ALA A 51 -6.57 6.85 -3.02
CA ALA A 51 -6.48 6.92 -1.56
C ALA A 51 -7.50 7.91 -0.97
N ALA A 52 -7.60 9.12 -1.54
CA ALA A 52 -8.55 10.13 -1.08
C ALA A 52 -10.00 9.66 -1.25
N HIS A 53 -10.33 9.08 -2.41
CA HIS A 53 -11.67 8.56 -2.68
C HIS A 53 -12.06 7.48 -1.67
N LYS A 54 -11.19 6.49 -1.43
CA LYS A 54 -11.43 5.41 -0.45
C LYS A 54 -11.60 5.93 0.96
N ALA A 55 -10.73 6.86 1.39
CA ALA A 55 -10.80 7.42 2.73
C ALA A 55 -12.11 8.20 2.94
N LEU A 56 -12.48 9.09 2.01
CA LEU A 56 -13.70 9.89 2.06
C LEU A 56 -14.97 9.03 2.03
N ALA A 57 -15.04 8.06 1.11
CA ALA A 57 -16.20 7.17 0.99
C ALA A 57 -16.37 6.34 2.27
N THR A 58 -15.27 5.82 2.83
CA THR A 58 -15.30 5.06 4.10
C THR A 58 -15.72 5.96 5.27
N ALA A 59 -15.15 7.16 5.39
CA ALA A 59 -15.49 8.08 6.47
C ALA A 59 -16.97 8.46 6.44
N LYS A 60 -17.52 8.76 5.25
CA LYS A 60 -18.94 9.06 5.07
C LYS A 60 -19.85 7.87 5.43
N ALA A 61 -19.47 6.66 5.01
CA ALA A 61 -20.26 5.46 5.25
C ALA A 61 -20.25 5.01 6.71
N THR A 62 -19.16 5.24 7.44
CA THR A 62 -18.99 4.82 8.84
C THR A 62 -19.36 5.89 9.86
N GLY A 63 -19.32 7.16 9.46
CA GLY A 63 -19.41 8.31 10.37
C GLY A 63 -18.15 8.54 11.22
N GLU A 64 -17.06 7.83 10.94
CA GLU A 64 -15.79 7.84 11.69
C GLU A 64 -14.65 8.40 10.83
N VAL A 65 -13.52 8.75 11.45
CA VAL A 65 -12.30 9.07 10.70
C VAL A 65 -11.79 7.80 10.02
N ALA A 66 -11.48 7.88 8.74
CA ALA A 66 -10.99 6.77 7.97
C ALA A 66 -9.59 7.02 7.41
N LEU A 67 -8.80 5.94 7.32
CA LEU A 67 -7.50 5.90 6.68
C LEU A 67 -7.56 4.90 5.52
N ALA A 68 -7.16 5.37 4.35
CA ALA A 68 -6.94 4.52 3.17
C ALA A 68 -5.49 4.63 2.72
N ASP A 69 -4.96 3.55 2.15
CA ASP A 69 -3.75 3.60 1.36
C ASP A 69 -4.03 3.19 -0.08
N ASP A 70 -3.36 3.84 -1.02
CA ASP A 70 -3.17 3.29 -2.35
C ASP A 70 -1.67 3.20 -2.64
N SER A 71 -1.26 2.08 -3.24
CA SER A 71 0.15 1.77 -3.38
C SER A 71 0.40 0.85 -4.57
N GLY A 72 1.56 1.03 -5.18
CA GLY A 72 1.97 0.21 -6.30
C GLY A 72 3.46 0.23 -6.53
N LEU A 73 3.86 -0.57 -7.51
CA LEU A 73 5.21 -0.66 -8.01
C LEU A 73 5.32 0.16 -9.30
N GLU A 74 6.33 1.00 -9.37
CA GLU A 74 6.69 1.73 -10.58
C GLU A 74 8.05 1.23 -11.06
N VAL A 75 8.17 0.87 -12.34
CA VAL A 75 9.40 0.35 -12.95
C VAL A 75 9.84 1.29 -14.07
N ASP A 76 11.07 1.80 -14.00
CA ASP A 76 11.54 2.84 -14.92
C ASP A 76 11.62 2.35 -16.38
N ALA A 77 12.12 1.13 -16.61
CA ALA A 77 12.15 0.51 -17.92
C ALA A 77 10.77 0.28 -18.56
N LEU A 78 9.71 0.38 -17.76
CA LEU A 78 8.31 0.26 -18.21
C LEU A 78 7.57 1.60 -18.09
N HIS A 79 8.29 2.72 -18.07
CA HIS A 79 7.72 4.07 -17.97
C HIS A 79 6.75 4.26 -16.79
N GLY A 80 7.08 3.66 -15.64
CA GLY A 80 6.29 3.71 -14.43
C GLY A 80 5.20 2.63 -14.30
N ALA A 81 5.00 1.80 -15.33
CA ALA A 81 4.09 0.66 -15.18
C ALA A 81 4.67 -0.36 -14.18
N PRO A 82 3.82 -1.11 -13.45
CA PRO A 82 2.35 -1.13 -13.46
C PRO A 82 1.65 0.06 -12.77
N GLY A 83 2.31 0.84 -11.90
CA GLY A 83 1.75 2.03 -11.25
C GLY A 83 0.44 1.71 -10.50
N VAL A 84 -0.60 2.51 -10.68
CA VAL A 84 -1.93 2.32 -10.07
C VAL A 84 -2.61 0.99 -10.45
N ARG A 85 -2.13 0.32 -11.49
CA ARG A 85 -2.63 -1.00 -11.92
C ARG A 85 -1.91 -2.17 -11.26
N SER A 86 -1.02 -1.93 -10.29
CA SER A 86 -0.18 -2.95 -9.66
C SER A 86 -0.97 -4.17 -9.17
N ALA A 87 -2.11 -3.96 -8.55
CA ALA A 87 -2.92 -5.06 -8.01
C ALA A 87 -3.65 -5.90 -9.10
N ARG A 88 -3.75 -5.40 -10.34
CA ARG A 88 -4.49 -6.02 -11.45
C ARG A 88 -3.69 -6.05 -12.76
N PHE A 89 -2.38 -6.01 -12.66
CA PHE A 89 -1.49 -5.89 -13.82
C PHE A 89 -1.60 -7.06 -14.80
N ALA A 90 -1.77 -8.29 -14.31
CA ALA A 90 -1.96 -9.47 -15.14
C ALA A 90 -3.38 -9.62 -15.72
N GLY A 91 -4.37 -8.91 -15.14
CA GLY A 91 -5.77 -8.96 -15.56
C GLY A 91 -6.69 -8.75 -14.36
N GLU A 92 -7.93 -8.35 -14.62
CA GLU A 92 -8.94 -8.09 -13.59
C GLU A 92 -9.70 -9.35 -13.17
N ASP A 93 -9.76 -10.37 -14.03
CA ASP A 93 -10.53 -11.60 -13.83
C ASP A 93 -9.90 -12.58 -12.82
N LEU A 94 -8.64 -12.36 -12.43
CA LEU A 94 -7.97 -13.21 -11.46
C LEU A 94 -8.47 -12.93 -10.03
N PRO A 95 -8.78 -13.97 -9.22
CA PRO A 95 -9.18 -13.79 -7.83
C PRO A 95 -8.05 -13.15 -7.02
N ARG A 96 -8.40 -12.29 -6.07
CA ARG A 96 -7.42 -11.66 -5.17
C ARG A 96 -6.69 -12.73 -4.34
N GLY A 97 -5.40 -12.53 -4.12
CA GLY A 97 -4.55 -13.41 -3.33
C GLY A 97 -3.26 -13.82 -4.03
N ARG A 98 -2.61 -14.84 -3.51
CA ARG A 98 -1.27 -15.28 -3.96
C ARG A 98 -1.18 -15.64 -5.44
N GLU A 99 -2.25 -16.19 -6.01
CA GLU A 99 -2.29 -16.55 -7.42
C GLU A 99 -2.24 -15.31 -8.32
N ARG A 100 -3.05 -14.28 -8.00
CA ARG A 100 -3.00 -13.00 -8.71
C ARG A 100 -1.64 -12.31 -8.52
N ASP A 101 -1.11 -12.30 -7.30
CA ASP A 101 0.20 -11.70 -7.01
C ASP A 101 1.28 -12.36 -7.87
N ARG A 102 1.25 -13.69 -7.97
CA ARG A 102 2.15 -14.46 -8.81
C ARG A 102 2.02 -14.11 -10.29
N ALA A 103 0.80 -14.09 -10.82
CA ALA A 103 0.55 -13.73 -12.21
C ALA A 103 1.06 -12.31 -12.52
N ASN A 104 0.86 -11.35 -11.59
CA ASN A 104 1.32 -9.98 -11.74
C ASN A 104 2.85 -9.90 -11.84
N TYR A 105 3.58 -10.52 -10.90
CA TYR A 105 5.03 -10.44 -10.97
C TYR A 105 5.64 -11.30 -12.10
N GLU A 106 5.05 -12.42 -12.48
CA GLU A 106 5.49 -13.22 -13.64
C GLU A 106 5.33 -12.43 -14.95
N LYS A 107 4.20 -11.73 -15.12
CA LYS A 107 4.00 -10.81 -16.25
C LYS A 107 5.08 -9.72 -16.26
N LEU A 108 5.35 -9.11 -15.11
CA LEU A 108 6.38 -8.08 -15.00
C LEU A 108 7.76 -8.62 -15.41
N LEU A 109 8.15 -9.77 -14.88
CA LEU A 109 9.42 -10.41 -15.22
C LEU A 109 9.52 -10.73 -16.71
N SER A 110 8.44 -11.19 -17.34
CA SER A 110 8.38 -11.44 -18.78
C SER A 110 8.62 -10.19 -19.61
N LEU A 111 8.07 -9.03 -19.19
CA LEU A 111 8.29 -7.75 -19.87
C LEU A 111 9.73 -7.24 -19.69
N LEU A 112 10.40 -7.62 -18.61
CA LEU A 112 11.77 -7.20 -18.29
C LEU A 112 12.82 -8.23 -18.73
N LYS A 113 12.47 -9.27 -19.49
CA LYS A 113 13.37 -10.39 -19.82
C LYS A 113 14.68 -9.96 -20.48
N ASP A 114 14.62 -8.94 -21.36
CA ASP A 114 15.76 -8.41 -22.12
C ASP A 114 16.33 -7.10 -21.54
N VAL A 115 15.89 -6.70 -20.32
CA VAL A 115 16.35 -5.49 -19.63
C VAL A 115 17.53 -5.83 -18.73
N GLU A 116 18.64 -5.11 -18.92
CA GLU A 116 19.85 -5.29 -18.15
C GLU A 116 19.69 -4.92 -16.67
N ASP A 117 20.51 -5.50 -15.77
CA ASP A 117 20.41 -5.30 -14.31
C ASP A 117 20.43 -3.82 -13.89
N ALA A 118 21.26 -3.01 -14.55
CA ALA A 118 21.39 -1.59 -14.26
C ALA A 118 20.12 -0.77 -14.60
N GLU A 119 19.30 -1.25 -15.52
CA GLU A 119 18.08 -0.58 -16.00
C GLU A 119 16.80 -1.10 -15.33
N ARG A 120 16.92 -2.08 -14.44
CA ARG A 120 15.77 -2.67 -13.71
C ARG A 120 15.38 -1.86 -12.48
N THR A 121 15.70 -0.56 -12.48
CA THR A 121 15.34 0.34 -11.37
C THR A 121 13.84 0.45 -11.21
N ALA A 122 13.40 0.47 -9.97
CA ALA A 122 11.99 0.49 -9.62
C ALA A 122 11.80 1.12 -8.23
N ARG A 123 10.58 1.54 -7.95
CA ARG A 123 10.17 1.97 -6.60
C ARG A 123 8.81 1.45 -6.24
N PHE A 124 8.65 1.13 -4.99
CA PHE A 124 7.31 1.08 -4.40
C PHE A 124 6.91 2.47 -3.92
N ARG A 125 5.69 2.86 -4.23
CA ARG A 125 5.08 4.11 -3.82
C ARG A 125 3.80 3.84 -3.04
N CYS A 126 3.56 4.59 -1.98
CA CYS A 126 2.35 4.51 -1.17
C CYS A 126 1.86 5.91 -0.84
N VAL A 127 0.61 6.19 -1.12
CA VAL A 127 -0.10 7.37 -0.64
C VAL A 127 -1.08 6.92 0.43
N VAL A 128 -1.02 7.56 1.58
CA VAL A 128 -1.98 7.39 2.68
C VAL A 128 -2.85 8.64 2.72
N ALA A 129 -4.17 8.45 2.68
CA ALA A 129 -5.16 9.51 2.89
C ALA A 129 -5.92 9.26 4.19
N ILE A 130 -6.14 10.33 4.95
CA ILE A 130 -6.97 10.36 6.16
C ILE A 130 -8.11 11.32 5.89
N ALA A 131 -9.34 10.89 6.13
CA ALA A 131 -10.52 11.71 5.94
C ALA A 131 -11.48 11.65 7.12
N ASP A 132 -12.20 12.74 7.36
CA ASP A 132 -13.35 12.76 8.26
C ASP A 132 -14.67 12.70 7.48
N PRO A 133 -15.81 12.43 8.15
CA PRO A 133 -17.13 12.39 7.51
C PRO A 133 -17.57 13.73 6.90
N TYR A 134 -16.94 14.82 7.29
CA TYR A 134 -17.29 16.19 6.86
C TYR A 134 -16.56 16.65 5.60
N GLY A 135 -15.63 15.83 5.10
CA GLY A 135 -14.92 16.09 3.84
C GLY A 135 -13.50 16.65 4.00
N LYS A 136 -13.00 16.81 5.23
CA LYS A 136 -11.59 17.15 5.44
C LYS A 136 -10.72 15.96 5.05
N VAL A 137 -9.70 16.20 4.20
CA VAL A 137 -8.71 15.18 3.79
C VAL A 137 -7.30 15.69 4.02
N ARG A 138 -6.42 14.80 4.47
CA ARG A 138 -4.98 15.00 4.53
C ARG A 138 -4.28 13.79 3.95
N MET A 139 -3.15 14.00 3.30
CA MET A 139 -2.41 12.94 2.65
C MET A 139 -0.93 13.00 3.04
N SER A 140 -0.30 11.84 3.02
CA SER A 140 1.13 11.65 3.14
C SER A 140 1.60 10.60 2.15
N GLU A 141 2.87 10.63 1.81
CA GLU A 141 3.47 9.74 0.85
C GLU A 141 4.72 9.06 1.42
N GLY A 142 5.01 7.88 0.92
CA GLY A 142 6.25 7.17 1.20
C GLY A 142 6.70 6.39 -0.03
N VAL A 143 7.99 6.49 -0.32
CA VAL A 143 8.64 5.82 -1.46
C VAL A 143 9.75 4.91 -0.94
N CYS A 144 9.88 3.74 -1.53
CA CYS A 144 11.00 2.84 -1.30
C CYS A 144 11.65 2.52 -2.64
N GLU A 145 12.82 3.10 -2.87
CA GLU A 145 13.61 2.84 -4.09
C GLU A 145 14.25 1.45 -4.03
N GLY A 146 14.43 0.85 -5.21
CA GLY A 146 15.02 -0.47 -5.34
C GLY A 146 15.18 -0.89 -6.80
N LYS A 147 15.22 -2.19 -7.02
CA LYS A 147 15.28 -2.79 -8.35
C LYS A 147 14.50 -4.09 -8.42
N ILE A 148 14.20 -4.53 -9.64
CA ILE A 148 13.53 -5.80 -9.91
C ILE A 148 14.57 -6.90 -10.10
N ALA A 149 14.47 -7.96 -9.30
CA ALA A 149 15.27 -9.18 -9.43
C ALA A 149 14.97 -9.90 -10.75
N PHE A 150 15.89 -10.75 -11.21
CA PHE A 150 15.65 -11.63 -12.37
C PHE A 150 14.72 -12.79 -12.05
N THR A 151 14.74 -13.26 -10.81
CA THR A 151 13.93 -14.39 -10.35
C THR A 151 13.31 -14.09 -8.99
N PRO A 152 12.10 -14.64 -8.69
CA PRO A 152 11.50 -14.49 -7.39
C PRO A 152 12.33 -15.15 -6.29
N CYS A 153 12.41 -14.52 -5.12
CA CYS A 153 13.10 -15.06 -3.95
C CYS A 153 12.31 -14.77 -2.67
N GLY A 154 12.24 -15.75 -1.78
CA GLY A 154 11.48 -15.64 -0.54
C GLY A 154 10.01 -16.00 -0.68
N CYS A 155 9.34 -16.15 0.47
CA CYS A 155 7.93 -16.57 0.55
C CYS A 155 7.09 -15.64 1.45
N GLY A 156 7.70 -14.62 2.04
CA GLY A 156 7.02 -13.63 2.88
C GLY A 156 6.33 -12.54 2.07
N GLY A 157 5.56 -11.70 2.76
CA GLY A 157 4.91 -10.56 2.16
C GLY A 157 3.80 -10.88 1.17
N PHE A 158 3.56 -9.97 0.21
CA PHE A 158 2.52 -10.07 -0.82
C PHE A 158 2.89 -9.24 -2.06
N GLY A 159 2.09 -9.36 -3.13
CA GLY A 159 2.30 -8.60 -4.35
C GLY A 159 3.65 -8.88 -5.01
N TYR A 160 4.42 -7.84 -5.23
CA TYR A 160 5.72 -7.89 -5.89
C TYR A 160 6.90 -8.10 -4.94
N ASP A 161 6.67 -8.31 -3.63
CA ASP A 161 7.73 -8.53 -2.64
C ASP A 161 8.77 -9.58 -3.04
N PRO A 162 8.41 -10.71 -3.72
CA PRO A 162 9.39 -11.71 -4.13
C PRO A 162 10.41 -11.24 -5.15
N ILE A 163 10.12 -10.20 -5.92
CA ILE A 163 10.98 -9.71 -6.99
C ILE A 163 11.57 -8.32 -6.75
N PHE A 164 11.17 -7.64 -5.67
CA PHE A 164 11.65 -6.30 -5.35
C PHE A 164 12.79 -6.32 -4.34
N ILE A 165 13.96 -5.84 -4.74
CA ILE A 165 15.15 -5.68 -3.90
C ILE A 165 15.29 -4.20 -3.55
N PRO A 166 15.10 -3.79 -2.28
CA PRO A 166 15.23 -2.39 -1.89
C PRO A 166 16.68 -1.91 -2.01
N HIS A 167 16.85 -0.63 -2.28
CA HIS A 167 18.17 -0.01 -2.42
C HIS A 167 19.05 -0.25 -1.17
N GLY A 168 20.33 -0.59 -1.39
CA GLY A 168 21.27 -0.92 -0.32
C GLY A 168 21.15 -2.34 0.23
N HIS A 169 20.27 -3.18 -0.33
CA HIS A 169 20.09 -4.57 0.09
C HIS A 169 20.35 -5.54 -1.07
N THR A 170 20.57 -6.81 -0.70
CA THR A 170 20.78 -7.92 -1.66
C THR A 170 19.64 -8.93 -1.65
N ARG A 171 18.69 -8.80 -0.71
CA ARG A 171 17.54 -9.70 -0.56
C ARG A 171 16.26 -8.99 -0.99
N SER A 172 15.32 -9.74 -1.55
CA SER A 172 13.99 -9.24 -1.83
C SER A 172 13.20 -8.98 -0.54
N PHE A 173 12.15 -8.18 -0.60
CA PHE A 173 11.26 -7.97 0.53
C PHE A 173 10.65 -9.28 1.06
N ALA A 174 10.33 -10.23 0.19
CA ALA A 174 9.80 -11.54 0.59
C ALA A 174 10.83 -12.44 1.30
N ALA A 175 12.12 -12.14 1.18
CA ALA A 175 13.22 -12.84 1.85
C ALA A 175 13.71 -12.14 3.12
N MET A 176 13.09 -11.01 3.49
CA MET A 176 13.41 -10.25 4.69
C MET A 176 12.46 -10.58 5.85
N PRO A 177 12.93 -10.47 7.11
CA PRO A 177 12.04 -10.43 8.27
C PRO A 177 11.04 -9.26 8.17
N GLN A 178 9.82 -9.47 8.68
CA GLN A 178 8.74 -8.48 8.58
C GLN A 178 9.07 -7.16 9.28
N ASP A 179 9.75 -7.21 10.42
CA ASP A 179 10.20 -6.03 11.17
C ASP A 179 11.19 -5.18 10.36
N VAL A 180 12.13 -5.83 9.64
CA VAL A 180 13.07 -5.15 8.75
C VAL A 180 12.33 -4.49 7.59
N LYS A 181 11.39 -5.19 6.96
CA LYS A 181 10.51 -4.61 5.93
C LYS A 181 9.71 -3.43 6.47
N ASN A 182 9.06 -3.58 7.64
CA ASN A 182 8.26 -2.53 8.28
C ASN A 182 9.07 -1.31 8.70
N ALA A 183 10.39 -1.43 8.86
CA ALA A 183 11.26 -0.28 9.15
C ALA A 183 11.48 0.63 7.93
N MET A 184 11.49 0.08 6.70
CA MET A 184 11.95 0.78 5.50
C MET A 184 10.95 0.87 4.35
N SER A 185 9.86 0.10 4.36
CA SER A 185 8.92 0.01 3.24
C SER A 185 8.25 1.36 2.93
N HIS A 186 7.78 1.50 1.70
CA HIS A 186 6.99 2.65 1.24
C HIS A 186 5.81 2.94 2.16
N ARG A 187 5.04 1.89 2.55
CA ARG A 187 3.90 2.03 3.47
C ARG A 187 4.34 2.48 4.85
N ALA A 188 5.43 1.94 5.38
CA ALA A 188 5.95 2.37 6.68
C ALA A 188 6.37 3.84 6.66
N ARG A 189 6.99 4.32 5.59
CA ARG A 189 7.36 5.73 5.42
C ARG A 189 6.13 6.62 5.32
N ALA A 190 5.14 6.24 4.49
CA ALA A 190 3.89 6.98 4.35
C ALA A 190 3.13 7.07 5.69
N LEU A 191 3.00 5.96 6.43
CA LEU A 191 2.32 5.92 7.72
C LEU A 191 3.06 6.72 8.80
N LYS A 192 4.40 6.67 8.84
CA LYS A 192 5.19 7.51 9.75
C LYS A 192 4.96 9.00 9.46
N ALA A 193 4.91 9.40 8.19
CA ALA A 193 4.59 10.76 7.80
C ALA A 193 3.12 11.13 8.09
N ALA A 194 2.22 10.15 8.14
CA ALA A 194 0.81 10.32 8.50
C ALA A 194 0.58 10.54 10.00
N LEU A 195 1.49 10.13 10.89
CA LEU A 195 1.28 10.22 12.36
C LEU A 195 0.85 11.61 12.84
N PRO A 196 1.52 12.73 12.48
CA PRO A 196 1.08 14.06 12.89
C PRO A 196 -0.29 14.43 12.31
N LEU A 197 -0.61 13.97 11.10
CA LEU A 197 -1.92 14.19 10.47
C LEU A 197 -3.03 13.43 11.22
N ILE A 198 -2.79 12.18 11.60
CA ILE A 198 -3.72 11.41 12.44
C ILE A 198 -3.93 12.10 13.77
N ALA A 199 -2.84 12.57 14.40
CA ALA A 199 -2.92 13.30 15.67
C ALA A 199 -3.75 14.59 15.54
N GLU A 200 -3.69 15.30 14.41
CA GLU A 200 -4.53 16.47 14.13
C GLU A 200 -6.02 16.11 14.10
N PHE A 201 -6.43 15.04 13.37
CA PHE A 201 -7.82 14.60 13.30
C PHE A 201 -8.38 14.22 14.66
N PHE A 202 -7.58 13.61 15.49
CA PHE A 202 -7.98 13.16 16.83
C PHE A 202 -7.67 14.15 17.95
N GLN A 203 -7.11 15.32 17.64
CA GLN A 203 -6.70 16.33 18.64
C GLN A 203 -5.81 15.72 19.74
N LEU A 204 -4.81 14.93 19.34
CA LEU A 204 -3.88 14.27 20.26
C LEU A 204 -2.67 15.16 20.62
N LEU A 205 -2.41 16.19 19.83
CA LEU A 205 -1.37 17.19 20.10
C LEU A 205 -1.98 18.27 21.01
N ARG A 206 -1.54 18.30 22.25
CA ARG A 206 -1.73 19.41 23.18
C ARG A 206 -0.38 20.03 23.51
#